data_3f9511ce001fefbf061a7de6ffd006b0
#
_entry.id   3f9511ce001fefbf061a7de6ffd006b0
#
_cell.length_a   1.000
_cell.length_b   1.000
_cell.length_c   1.000
_cell.angle_alpha   90.00
_cell.angle_beta   90.00
_cell.angle_gamma   90.00
#
_symmetry.space_group_name_H-M   'P 1'
#
loop_
_entity.id
_entity.type
_entity.pdbx_description
1 polymer ?
#
loop_
_entity_poly.entity_id
_entity_poly.type
_entity_poly.pdbx_seq_one_letter_code
_entity_poly.pdbx_strand_id
1 'polypeptide(L)'
;MAYPVAPQANSTDRTYKHEGYVHPVMMPSVPEERLAAGGWTLAEETSETRFELPTMRVVAHTRLYEDAELREAVRDRVGIDRPWRFFFATRLAFRPSLAPGIGPAMVYSTVSSEAKREFAADLAERGFKDVSRGRNQRMRTETGDRASLTKYDASYRPDPAGGDSTGERSGTGSGDRRTIPVTGWLAIWIHENAFRLAGGAYPERSLAGVLDVADERLDSGRETYREELLDLIRAVR
;
A
#
# COMPACT_ATOMS: atom_id res chain seq x y z
N MET A 1 3.38 26.56 39.91
CA MET A 1 3.66 25.15 39.58
C MET A 1 4.02 25.08 38.12
N ALA A 2 5.28 24.83 37.83
CA ALA A 2 5.81 24.79 36.44
C ALA A 2 5.83 23.34 35.96
N TYR A 3 5.28 23.09 34.77
CA TYR A 3 5.38 21.80 34.10
C TYR A 3 6.75 21.65 33.43
N PRO A 4 7.42 20.50 33.50
CA PRO A 4 8.70 20.29 32.85
C PRO A 4 8.51 20.05 31.35
N VAL A 5 9.34 20.74 30.57
CA VAL A 5 9.53 20.59 29.13
C VAL A 5 10.18 19.22 28.86
N ALA A 6 9.61 18.46 27.95
CA ALA A 6 10.19 17.20 27.47
C ALA A 6 11.46 17.48 26.64
N PRO A 7 12.51 16.65 26.74
CA PRO A 7 13.73 16.83 25.98
C PRO A 7 13.53 16.48 24.50
N GLN A 8 14.02 17.34 23.64
CA GLN A 8 14.11 17.10 22.20
C GLN A 8 15.09 15.95 21.95
N ALA A 9 14.62 14.94 21.19
CA ALA A 9 15.47 13.86 20.74
C ALA A 9 16.46 14.37 19.70
N ASN A 10 17.73 14.39 20.08
CA ASN A 10 18.86 14.68 19.23
C ASN A 10 18.98 13.58 18.17
N SER A 11 18.83 13.95 16.90
CA SER A 11 19.16 13.13 15.74
C SER A 11 20.68 12.89 15.74
N THR A 12 21.10 11.80 16.36
CA THR A 12 22.51 11.37 16.30
C THR A 12 22.66 10.41 15.13
N ASP A 13 23.24 10.94 14.07
CA ASP A 13 23.87 10.23 12.98
C ASP A 13 24.70 9.04 13.51
N ARG A 14 24.15 7.83 13.44
CA ARG A 14 24.89 6.59 13.69
C ARG A 14 25.42 6.05 12.38
N THR A 15 26.55 6.60 11.97
CA THR A 15 27.42 6.01 10.95
C THR A 15 27.94 4.68 11.48
N TYR A 16 27.29 3.57 11.14
CA TYR A 16 27.83 2.24 11.34
C TYR A 16 28.92 2.00 10.28
N LYS A 17 30.19 2.26 10.64
CA LYS A 17 31.35 1.75 9.91
C LYS A 17 31.45 0.24 10.17
N HIS A 18 30.84 -0.55 9.30
CA HIS A 18 31.27 -1.90 9.01
C HIS A 18 31.84 -1.88 7.59
N GLU A 19 33.13 -2.18 7.48
CA GLU A 19 33.81 -2.51 6.22
C GLU A 19 33.17 -3.77 5.65
N GLY A 20 32.15 -3.60 4.83
CA GLY A 20 31.48 -4.58 4.01
C GLY A 20 30.92 -3.82 2.83
N TYR A 21 31.17 -4.27 1.62
CA TYR A 21 30.65 -3.74 0.37
C TYR A 21 29.23 -3.21 0.56
N VAL A 22 29.08 -1.91 0.61
CA VAL A 22 27.76 -1.24 0.60
C VAL A 22 27.22 -1.44 -0.81
N HIS A 23 26.47 -2.53 -1.00
CA HIS A 23 25.64 -2.60 -2.20
C HIS A 23 24.70 -1.40 -2.17
N PRO A 24 24.66 -0.56 -3.23
CA PRO A 24 23.75 0.57 -3.26
C PRO A 24 22.34 0.05 -2.98
N VAL A 25 21.63 0.76 -2.12
CA VAL A 25 20.20 0.50 -1.88
C VAL A 25 19.48 0.72 -3.20
N MET A 26 19.08 -0.39 -3.84
CA MET A 26 18.40 -0.29 -5.13
C MET A 26 16.90 -0.28 -4.88
N MET A 27 16.30 0.91 -4.89
CA MET A 27 14.86 1.07 -4.89
C MET A 27 14.23 0.43 -6.14
N PRO A 28 12.96 0.01 -6.08
CA PRO A 28 12.26 -0.42 -7.27
C PRO A 28 12.12 0.75 -8.26
N SER A 29 12.26 0.47 -9.55
CA SER A 29 11.95 1.44 -10.60
C SER A 29 10.44 1.50 -10.78
N VAL A 30 9.89 2.70 -10.76
CA VAL A 30 8.45 2.99 -10.88
C VAL A 30 8.17 3.83 -12.12
N PRO A 31 6.95 3.81 -12.68
CA PRO A 31 6.59 4.61 -13.85
C PRO A 31 6.30 6.07 -13.45
N GLU A 32 7.33 6.87 -13.19
CA GLU A 32 7.23 8.23 -12.64
C GLU A 32 6.33 9.16 -13.47
N GLU A 33 6.41 9.08 -14.82
CA GLU A 33 5.56 9.88 -15.70
C GLU A 33 4.07 9.54 -15.53
N ARG A 34 3.73 8.25 -15.39
CA ARG A 34 2.33 7.83 -15.18
C ARG A 34 1.84 8.21 -13.78
N LEU A 35 2.71 8.10 -12.79
CA LEU A 35 2.39 8.54 -11.43
C LEU A 35 2.10 10.03 -11.39
N ALA A 36 2.96 10.85 -12.00
CA ALA A 36 2.74 12.29 -12.09
C ALA A 36 1.46 12.66 -12.88
N ALA A 37 1.20 11.98 -13.99
CA ALA A 37 -0.01 12.22 -14.80
C ALA A 37 -1.30 11.82 -14.08
N GLY A 38 -1.25 10.84 -13.16
CA GLY A 38 -2.39 10.37 -12.37
C GLY A 38 -2.57 11.10 -11.02
N GLY A 39 -1.82 12.17 -10.74
CA GLY A 39 -1.93 12.93 -9.49
C GLY A 39 -1.35 12.21 -8.26
N TRP A 40 -0.51 11.18 -8.49
CA TRP A 40 0.13 10.43 -7.41
C TRP A 40 1.34 11.16 -6.86
N THR A 41 1.43 11.24 -5.55
CA THR A 41 2.58 11.83 -4.84
C THR A 41 3.31 10.77 -4.01
N LEU A 42 4.64 10.85 -3.98
CA LEU A 42 5.44 9.99 -3.11
C LEU A 42 5.17 10.37 -1.66
N ALA A 43 4.58 9.44 -0.92
CA ALA A 43 4.27 9.61 0.50
C ALA A 43 5.40 9.10 1.38
N GLU A 44 6.06 8.01 0.98
CA GLU A 44 7.08 7.37 1.81
C GLU A 44 8.08 6.57 0.97
N GLU A 45 9.34 6.60 1.37
CA GLU A 45 10.40 5.74 0.86
C GLU A 45 11.11 5.07 2.04
N THR A 46 11.05 3.73 2.12
CA THR A 46 11.56 2.97 3.27
C THR A 46 12.48 1.83 2.87
N SER A 47 13.32 1.43 3.82
CA SER A 47 14.18 0.25 3.72
C SER A 47 14.16 -0.48 5.06
N GLU A 48 13.33 -1.52 5.16
CA GLU A 48 13.04 -2.20 6.41
C GLU A 48 13.19 -3.71 6.32
N THR A 49 13.58 -4.35 7.44
CA THR A 49 13.46 -5.80 7.56
C THR A 49 12.00 -6.16 7.75
N ARG A 50 11.41 -6.84 6.74
CA ARG A 50 9.98 -7.20 6.79
C ARG A 50 9.76 -8.56 7.45
N PHE A 51 10.63 -9.52 7.21
CA PHE A 51 10.55 -10.81 7.89
C PHE A 51 11.91 -11.49 7.94
N GLU A 52 12.06 -12.40 8.89
CA GLU A 52 13.26 -13.19 9.08
C GLU A 52 12.97 -14.66 8.74
N LEU A 53 13.88 -15.24 8.00
CA LEU A 53 13.96 -16.68 7.78
C LEU A 53 15.06 -17.23 8.69
N PRO A 54 15.13 -18.56 8.97
CA PRO A 54 16.06 -19.11 9.96
C PRO A 54 17.53 -18.71 9.79
N THR A 55 17.95 -18.42 8.55
CA THR A 55 19.34 -18.12 8.21
C THR A 55 19.53 -16.76 7.51
N MET A 56 18.46 -15.99 7.30
CA MET A 56 18.55 -14.73 6.57
C MET A 56 17.41 -13.77 6.91
N ARG A 57 17.65 -12.48 6.72
CA ARG A 57 16.64 -11.42 6.78
C ARG A 57 16.22 -11.00 5.39
N VAL A 58 14.96 -10.68 5.23
CA VAL A 58 14.41 -10.12 3.99
C VAL A 58 14.16 -8.64 4.21
N VAL A 59 14.93 -7.81 3.52
CA VAL A 59 14.82 -6.36 3.56
C VAL A 59 13.98 -5.92 2.38
N ALA A 60 12.94 -5.15 2.66
CA ALA A 60 12.09 -4.53 1.64
C ALA A 60 12.52 -3.08 1.43
N HIS A 61 12.79 -2.72 0.18
CA HIS A 61 12.99 -1.36 -0.27
C HIS A 61 11.71 -0.93 -0.97
N THR A 62 10.95 -0.02 -0.36
CA THR A 62 9.59 0.31 -0.76
C THR A 62 9.44 1.79 -1.06
N ARG A 63 8.72 2.09 -2.15
CA ARG A 63 8.15 3.41 -2.45
C ARG A 63 6.64 3.32 -2.36
N LEU A 64 6.05 4.20 -1.56
CA LEU A 64 4.60 4.33 -1.37
C LEU A 64 4.13 5.65 -1.96
N TYR A 65 3.08 5.59 -2.74
CA TYR A 65 2.43 6.72 -3.38
C TYR A 65 0.97 6.81 -2.95
N GLU A 66 0.49 8.03 -2.79
CA GLU A 66 -0.91 8.33 -2.47
C GLU A 66 -1.51 9.26 -3.52
N ASP A 67 -2.80 9.11 -3.76
CA ASP A 67 -3.59 10.06 -4.55
C ASP A 67 -3.90 11.27 -3.65
N ALA A 68 -3.05 12.31 -3.76
CA ALA A 68 -3.14 13.50 -2.93
C ALA A 68 -4.35 14.34 -3.28
N GLU A 69 -4.73 14.41 -4.56
CA GLU A 69 -5.89 15.21 -5.02
C GLU A 69 -7.20 14.62 -4.47
N LEU A 70 -7.36 13.29 -4.55
CA LEU A 70 -8.52 12.62 -3.99
C LEU A 70 -8.57 12.75 -2.46
N ARG A 71 -7.44 12.64 -1.78
CA ARG A 71 -7.35 12.84 -0.33
C ARG A 71 -7.77 14.24 0.08
N GLU A 72 -7.26 15.26 -0.61
CA GLU A 72 -7.62 16.66 -0.37
C GLU A 72 -9.10 16.93 -0.65
N ALA A 73 -9.61 16.44 -1.77
CA ALA A 73 -11.02 16.61 -2.12
C ALA A 73 -11.97 16.03 -1.07
N VAL A 74 -11.68 14.85 -0.53
CA VAL A 74 -12.48 14.25 0.55
C VAL A 74 -12.34 15.04 1.86
N ARG A 75 -11.12 15.41 2.22
CA ARG A 75 -10.87 16.21 3.43
C ARG A 75 -11.65 17.52 3.41
N ASP A 76 -11.64 18.23 2.30
CA ASP A 76 -12.31 19.52 2.14
C ASP A 76 -13.83 19.40 2.23
N ARG A 77 -14.42 18.28 1.79
CA ARG A 77 -15.87 18.08 1.75
C ARG A 77 -16.45 17.49 3.03
N VAL A 78 -15.76 16.55 3.65
CA VAL A 78 -16.30 15.78 4.78
C VAL A 78 -15.37 15.73 5.99
N GLY A 79 -14.21 16.39 5.94
CA GLY A 79 -13.26 16.47 7.05
C GLY A 79 -12.48 15.19 7.32
N ILE A 80 -12.57 14.17 6.45
CA ILE A 80 -11.87 12.90 6.63
C ILE A 80 -10.52 12.96 5.91
N ASP A 81 -9.43 13.04 6.68
CA ASP A 81 -8.06 13.08 6.15
C ASP A 81 -7.41 11.70 6.20
N ARG A 82 -7.40 11.00 5.07
CA ARG A 82 -6.73 9.72 4.90
C ARG A 82 -6.46 9.41 3.44
N PRO A 83 -5.46 8.53 3.14
CA PRO A 83 -5.28 8.03 1.79
C PRO A 83 -6.44 7.09 1.41
N TRP A 84 -7.18 7.46 0.35
CA TRP A 84 -8.28 6.68 -0.20
C TRP A 84 -7.81 5.69 -1.26
N ARG A 85 -6.74 6.08 -1.95
CA ARG A 85 -6.04 5.27 -2.94
C ARG A 85 -4.55 5.34 -2.65
N PHE A 86 -3.90 4.19 -2.73
CA PHE A 86 -2.44 4.13 -2.64
C PHE A 86 -1.88 3.10 -3.62
N PHE A 87 -0.66 3.32 -4.04
CA PHE A 87 0.15 2.42 -4.84
C PHE A 87 1.52 2.27 -4.17
N PHE A 88 2.05 1.06 -4.18
CA PHE A 88 3.41 0.84 -3.72
C PHE A 88 4.16 -0.08 -4.67
N ALA A 89 5.48 0.10 -4.69
CA ALA A 89 6.41 -0.81 -5.34
C ALA A 89 7.52 -1.17 -4.35
N THR A 90 7.89 -2.44 -4.32
CA THR A 90 8.90 -2.98 -3.39
C THR A 90 9.87 -3.88 -4.13
N ARG A 91 11.17 -3.74 -3.82
CA ARG A 91 12.20 -4.68 -4.16
C ARG A 91 12.68 -5.38 -2.89
N LEU A 92 12.72 -6.72 -2.91
CA LEU A 92 13.27 -7.47 -1.78
C LEU A 92 14.76 -7.78 -1.98
N ALA A 93 15.50 -7.59 -0.90
CA ALA A 93 16.91 -7.98 -0.79
C ALA A 93 17.08 -9.00 0.34
N PHE A 94 17.88 -10.03 0.11
CA PHE A 94 18.20 -11.03 1.12
C PHE A 94 19.52 -10.69 1.81
N ARG A 95 19.57 -10.78 3.14
CA ARG A 95 20.74 -10.51 3.97
C ARG A 95 21.02 -11.67 4.94
N PRO A 96 22.09 -12.46 4.78
CA PRO A 96 23.03 -12.44 3.64
C PRO A 96 22.33 -12.81 2.32
N SER A 97 23.02 -12.59 1.20
CA SER A 97 22.53 -13.00 -0.12
C SER A 97 22.23 -14.50 -0.14
N LEU A 98 21.31 -14.94 -0.99
CA LEU A 98 21.03 -16.36 -1.19
C LEU A 98 22.32 -17.10 -1.49
N ALA A 99 22.48 -18.30 -0.89
CA ALA A 99 23.66 -19.12 -1.08
C ALA A 99 23.87 -19.47 -2.57
N PRO A 100 25.12 -19.68 -3.01
CA PRO A 100 25.39 -20.12 -4.37
C PRO A 100 24.55 -21.34 -4.76
N GLY A 101 23.90 -21.28 -5.92
CA GLY A 101 22.98 -22.33 -6.39
C GLY A 101 21.52 -22.19 -5.90
N ILE A 102 21.23 -21.30 -4.95
CA ILE A 102 19.87 -21.01 -4.52
C ILE A 102 19.39 -19.72 -5.20
N GLY A 103 18.48 -19.88 -6.14
CA GLY A 103 17.83 -18.72 -6.79
C GLY A 103 16.52 -18.32 -6.11
N PRO A 104 16.00 -17.09 -6.41
CA PRO A 104 14.72 -16.61 -5.86
C PRO A 104 13.56 -17.56 -6.14
N ALA A 105 13.57 -18.30 -7.24
CA ALA A 105 12.54 -19.26 -7.58
C ALA A 105 12.38 -20.39 -6.53
N MET A 106 13.45 -20.79 -5.86
CA MET A 106 13.42 -21.84 -4.85
C MET A 106 12.75 -21.41 -3.55
N VAL A 107 12.78 -20.11 -3.24
CA VAL A 107 12.16 -19.52 -2.05
C VAL A 107 10.86 -18.79 -2.37
N TYR A 108 10.38 -18.86 -3.62
CA TYR A 108 9.22 -18.11 -4.10
C TYR A 108 7.96 -18.40 -3.29
N SER A 109 7.67 -19.65 -2.96
CA SER A 109 6.46 -20.02 -2.21
C SER A 109 6.45 -19.39 -0.81
N THR A 110 7.57 -19.43 -0.11
CA THR A 110 7.73 -18.86 1.23
C THR A 110 7.57 -17.34 1.19
N VAL A 111 8.35 -16.67 0.32
CA VAL A 111 8.27 -15.20 0.16
C VAL A 111 6.88 -14.76 -0.26
N SER A 112 6.26 -15.47 -1.20
CA SER A 112 4.91 -15.15 -1.67
C SER A 112 3.86 -15.30 -0.58
N SER A 113 3.97 -16.32 0.28
CA SER A 113 3.05 -16.52 1.40
C SER A 113 3.17 -15.41 2.44
N GLU A 114 4.40 -15.07 2.82
CA GLU A 114 4.66 -13.99 3.76
C GLU A 114 4.21 -12.63 3.21
N ALA A 115 4.56 -12.28 1.97
CA ALA A 115 4.15 -11.03 1.36
C ALA A 115 2.61 -10.89 1.29
N LYS A 116 1.90 -11.98 1.04
CA LYS A 116 0.43 -11.98 1.03
C LYS A 116 -0.16 -11.78 2.42
N ARG A 117 0.47 -12.34 3.44
CA ARG A 117 0.05 -12.17 4.84
C ARG A 117 0.32 -10.73 5.30
N GLU A 118 1.52 -10.23 5.04
CA GLU A 118 1.93 -8.86 5.37
C GLU A 118 1.01 -7.83 4.71
N PHE A 119 0.71 -7.97 3.42
CA PHE A 119 -0.19 -7.03 2.74
C PHE A 119 -1.59 -7.00 3.35
N ALA A 120 -2.13 -8.15 3.78
CA ALA A 120 -3.41 -8.17 4.49
C ALA A 120 -3.33 -7.46 5.85
N ALA A 121 -2.22 -7.60 6.56
CA ALA A 121 -1.95 -6.90 7.82
C ALA A 121 -1.81 -5.38 7.58
N ASP A 122 -1.02 -4.97 6.58
CA ASP A 122 -0.84 -3.57 6.20
C ASP A 122 -2.19 -2.88 5.86
N LEU A 123 -3.10 -3.60 5.17
CA LEU A 123 -4.46 -3.09 4.94
C LEU A 123 -5.22 -2.88 6.26
N ALA A 124 -5.14 -3.85 7.17
CA ALA A 124 -5.82 -3.75 8.47
C ALA A 124 -5.25 -2.62 9.34
N GLU A 125 -3.93 -2.44 9.36
CA GLU A 125 -3.23 -1.35 10.06
C GLU A 125 -3.60 0.02 9.49
N ARG A 126 -3.85 0.13 8.19
CA ARG A 126 -4.38 1.32 7.54
C ARG A 126 -5.85 1.60 7.86
N GLY A 127 -6.47 0.80 8.74
CA GLY A 127 -7.83 0.98 9.22
C GLY A 127 -8.91 0.35 8.34
N PHE A 128 -8.53 -0.45 7.33
CA PHE A 128 -9.50 -1.24 6.59
C PHE A 128 -9.98 -2.42 7.45
N LYS A 129 -11.25 -2.76 7.34
CA LYS A 129 -11.90 -3.84 8.08
C LYS A 129 -12.27 -4.97 7.13
N ASP A 130 -12.58 -6.13 7.69
CA ASP A 130 -13.07 -7.31 6.97
C ASP A 130 -12.13 -7.72 5.81
N VAL A 131 -10.81 -7.55 6.02
CA VAL A 131 -9.80 -7.86 4.99
C VAL A 131 -9.82 -9.35 4.70
N SER A 132 -10.13 -9.69 3.46
CA SER A 132 -10.17 -11.08 2.99
C SER A 132 -9.41 -11.23 1.68
N ARG A 133 -8.72 -12.37 1.55
CA ARG A 133 -7.98 -12.70 0.34
C ARG A 133 -8.90 -13.39 -0.65
N GLY A 134 -9.08 -12.77 -1.81
CA GLY A 134 -9.82 -13.29 -2.92
C GLY A 134 -8.99 -14.22 -3.84
N ARG A 135 -9.40 -14.30 -5.11
CA ARG A 135 -8.75 -15.17 -6.09
C ARG A 135 -7.37 -14.70 -6.50
N ASN A 136 -6.54 -15.66 -6.87
CA ASN A 136 -5.24 -15.43 -7.47
C ASN A 136 -5.35 -15.51 -9.00
N GLN A 137 -4.65 -14.62 -9.71
CA GLN A 137 -4.61 -14.51 -11.16
C GLN A 137 -3.17 -14.46 -11.63
N ARG A 138 -2.95 -14.67 -12.92
CA ARG A 138 -1.66 -14.44 -13.58
C ARG A 138 -1.72 -13.15 -14.35
N MET A 139 -0.65 -12.38 -14.28
CA MET A 139 -0.47 -11.14 -15.02
C MET A 139 0.91 -11.15 -15.69
N ARG A 140 1.05 -10.45 -16.81
CA ARG A 140 2.36 -10.12 -17.38
C ARG A 140 2.68 -8.67 -17.08
N THR A 141 3.92 -8.44 -16.67
CA THR A 141 4.49 -7.10 -16.56
C THR A 141 4.89 -6.56 -17.95
N GLU A 142 5.21 -5.29 -18.05
CA GLU A 142 5.73 -4.70 -19.29
C GLU A 142 7.11 -5.24 -19.67
N THR A 143 7.89 -5.69 -18.69
CA THR A 143 9.16 -6.41 -18.91
C THR A 143 8.97 -7.84 -19.41
N GLY A 144 7.71 -8.33 -19.49
CA GLY A 144 7.38 -9.68 -19.95
C GLY A 144 7.38 -10.73 -18.86
N ASP A 145 7.71 -10.38 -17.62
CA ASP A 145 7.75 -11.30 -16.48
C ASP A 145 6.33 -11.79 -16.11
N ARG A 146 6.27 -12.98 -15.53
CA ARG A 146 5.01 -13.55 -15.02
C ARG A 146 4.83 -13.21 -13.56
N ALA A 147 3.82 -12.40 -13.27
CA ALA A 147 3.44 -12.03 -11.92
C ALA A 147 2.23 -12.84 -11.42
N SER A 148 2.28 -13.22 -10.14
CA SER A 148 1.13 -13.73 -9.38
C SER A 148 0.37 -12.54 -8.82
N LEU A 149 -0.85 -12.31 -9.28
CA LEU A 149 -1.71 -11.19 -8.87
C LEU A 149 -2.82 -11.69 -7.95
N THR A 150 -2.89 -11.19 -6.74
CA THR A 150 -3.89 -11.59 -5.72
C THR A 150 -4.81 -10.42 -5.43
N LYS A 151 -6.13 -10.65 -5.49
CA LYS A 151 -7.15 -9.69 -5.07
C LYS A 151 -7.38 -9.77 -3.57
N TYR A 152 -7.67 -8.63 -2.96
CA TYR A 152 -8.16 -8.51 -1.59
C TYR A 152 -9.44 -7.70 -1.58
N ASP A 153 -10.40 -8.16 -0.79
CA ASP A 153 -11.62 -7.43 -0.51
C ASP A 153 -11.56 -6.92 0.93
N ALA A 154 -11.93 -5.67 1.13
CA ALA A 154 -11.92 -5.01 2.43
C ALA A 154 -13.04 -3.96 2.49
N SER A 155 -13.27 -3.40 3.66
CA SER A 155 -14.22 -2.33 3.86
C SER A 155 -13.60 -1.20 4.69
N TYR A 156 -14.08 0.01 4.48
CA TYR A 156 -13.83 1.13 5.36
C TYR A 156 -15.14 1.65 5.93
N ARG A 157 -15.15 1.85 7.24
CA ARG A 157 -16.28 2.47 7.95
C ARG A 157 -15.78 3.77 8.57
N PRO A 158 -16.24 4.93 8.07
CA PRO A 158 -15.96 6.20 8.74
C PRO A 158 -16.52 6.14 10.16
N ASP A 159 -15.68 6.45 11.14
CA ASP A 159 -16.16 6.62 12.50
C ASP A 159 -17.09 7.86 12.54
N PRO A 160 -18.22 7.80 13.21
CA PRO A 160 -19.08 8.96 13.40
C PRO A 160 -18.48 9.95 14.41
N ALA A 161 -17.17 10.22 14.32
CA ALA A 161 -16.46 11.08 15.24
C ALA A 161 -16.68 12.55 14.88
N GLY A 162 -17.42 13.27 15.72
CA GLY A 162 -17.52 14.73 15.74
C GLY A 162 -18.94 15.32 15.77
N GLY A 163 -19.96 14.54 16.03
CA GLY A 163 -21.31 15.05 16.28
C GLY A 163 -21.72 14.76 17.71
N ASP A 164 -21.91 15.82 18.51
CA ASP A 164 -22.52 15.79 19.82
C ASP A 164 -23.79 14.91 19.80
N SER A 165 -23.71 13.76 20.47
CA SER A 165 -24.79 12.77 20.51
C SER A 165 -25.89 13.23 21.48
N THR A 166 -26.70 14.18 21.03
CA THR A 166 -27.99 14.47 21.64
C THR A 166 -29.08 14.49 20.55
N GLY A 167 -29.55 13.32 20.19
CA GLY A 167 -30.64 13.18 19.23
C GLY A 167 -30.94 11.73 18.93
N GLU A 168 -31.77 11.09 19.77
CA GLU A 168 -32.45 9.85 19.44
C GLU A 168 -33.14 10.00 18.06
N ARG A 169 -32.58 9.31 17.04
CA ARG A 169 -33.33 9.00 15.82
C ARG A 169 -33.25 7.50 15.61
N SER A 170 -34.25 6.82 16.15
CA SER A 170 -34.71 5.50 15.74
C SER A 170 -34.94 5.50 14.23
N GLY A 171 -34.02 4.90 13.47
CA GLY A 171 -34.09 4.71 12.03
C GLY A 171 -33.49 3.37 11.68
N THR A 172 -34.29 2.32 11.70
CA THR A 172 -33.98 1.00 11.17
C THR A 172 -33.58 1.13 9.70
N GLY A 173 -32.28 0.96 9.34
CA GLY A 173 -31.85 0.89 7.95
C GLY A 173 -30.56 1.63 7.58
N SER A 174 -29.86 2.30 8.50
CA SER A 174 -28.77 3.23 8.15
C SER A 174 -27.35 2.65 8.25
N GLY A 175 -27.14 1.38 8.65
CA GLY A 175 -25.83 0.80 8.86
C GLY A 175 -25.05 0.50 7.58
N ASP A 176 -25.73 0.28 6.47
CA ASP A 176 -25.13 -0.21 5.22
C ASP A 176 -24.63 0.92 4.29
N ARG A 177 -25.18 2.12 4.41
CA ARG A 177 -24.81 3.27 3.55
C ARG A 177 -23.45 3.90 3.87
N ARG A 178 -22.90 3.65 5.04
CA ARG A 178 -21.62 4.23 5.49
C ARG A 178 -20.42 3.31 5.29
N THR A 179 -20.62 2.09 4.84
CA THR A 179 -19.51 1.16 4.57
C THR A 179 -19.04 1.36 3.14
N ILE A 180 -17.76 1.68 2.98
CA ILE A 180 -17.10 1.87 1.69
C ILE A 180 -16.36 0.59 1.36
N PRO A 181 -16.80 -0.19 0.34
CA PRO A 181 -16.06 -1.36 -0.09
C PRO A 181 -14.76 -0.93 -0.78
N VAL A 182 -13.68 -1.64 -0.49
CA VAL A 182 -12.32 -1.38 -0.97
C VAL A 182 -11.76 -2.64 -1.61
N THR A 183 -11.14 -2.49 -2.76
CA THR A 183 -10.38 -3.56 -3.41
C THR A 183 -8.89 -3.27 -3.30
N GLY A 184 -8.15 -4.27 -2.81
CA GLY A 184 -6.68 -4.30 -2.85
C GLY A 184 -6.17 -5.27 -3.91
N TRP A 185 -4.98 -4.99 -4.43
CA TRP A 185 -4.24 -5.86 -5.34
C TRP A 185 -2.80 -5.97 -4.91
N LEU A 186 -2.25 -7.19 -4.95
CA LEU A 186 -0.83 -7.46 -4.74
C LEU A 186 -0.31 -8.34 -5.87
N ALA A 187 0.68 -7.86 -6.59
CA ALA A 187 1.44 -8.61 -7.58
C ALA A 187 2.82 -8.98 -7.01
N ILE A 188 3.27 -10.21 -7.30
CA ILE A 188 4.57 -10.73 -6.87
C ILE A 188 5.22 -11.42 -8.07
N TRP A 189 6.46 -11.05 -8.40
CA TRP A 189 7.24 -11.68 -9.47
C TRP A 189 8.74 -11.61 -9.20
N ILE A 190 9.50 -12.25 -10.05
CA ILE A 190 10.97 -12.17 -10.06
C ILE A 190 11.37 -11.42 -11.34
N HIS A 191 12.16 -10.38 -11.16
CA HIS A 191 12.77 -9.60 -12.24
C HIS A 191 14.26 -9.46 -11.94
N GLU A 192 15.13 -9.76 -12.92
CA GLU A 192 16.58 -9.66 -12.77
C GLU A 192 17.10 -10.32 -11.47
N ASN A 193 16.67 -11.57 -11.25
CA ASN A 193 17.06 -12.36 -10.09
C ASN A 193 16.72 -11.73 -8.71
N ALA A 194 15.78 -10.80 -8.65
CA ALA A 194 15.26 -10.23 -7.40
C ALA A 194 13.73 -10.21 -7.38
N PHE A 195 13.15 -10.36 -6.19
CA PHE A 195 11.72 -10.22 -6.04
C PHE A 195 11.28 -8.78 -6.23
N ARG A 196 10.17 -8.65 -6.92
CA ARG A 196 9.39 -7.42 -7.03
C ARG A 196 7.99 -7.66 -6.48
N LEU A 197 7.53 -6.72 -5.70
CA LEU A 197 6.15 -6.63 -5.27
C LEU A 197 5.62 -5.27 -5.72
N ALA A 198 4.39 -5.25 -6.20
CA ALA A 198 3.69 -4.00 -6.42
C ALA A 198 2.22 -4.20 -6.12
N GLY A 199 1.58 -3.18 -5.60
CA GLY A 199 0.19 -3.30 -5.21
C GLY A 199 -0.40 -1.97 -4.80
N GLY A 200 -1.60 -2.03 -4.28
CA GLY A 200 -2.32 -0.87 -3.79
C GLY A 200 -3.77 -1.20 -3.50
N ALA A 201 -4.53 -0.18 -3.15
CA ALA A 201 -5.96 -0.31 -2.92
C ALA A 201 -6.71 0.94 -3.37
N TYR A 202 -8.01 0.76 -3.64
CA TYR A 202 -8.93 1.81 -4.07
C TYR A 202 -10.37 1.50 -3.64
N PRO A 203 -11.24 2.52 -3.47
CA PRO A 203 -12.66 2.31 -3.21
C PRO A 203 -13.37 1.73 -4.43
N GLU A 204 -14.25 0.74 -4.21
CA GLU A 204 -15.03 0.09 -5.29
C GLU A 204 -16.18 0.94 -5.82
N ARG A 205 -16.55 2.00 -5.12
CA ARG A 205 -17.62 2.92 -5.50
C ARG A 205 -17.08 4.35 -5.57
N SER A 206 -17.72 5.17 -6.40
CA SER A 206 -17.51 6.62 -6.39
C SER A 206 -17.69 7.15 -4.97
N LEU A 207 -16.69 7.91 -4.50
CA LEU A 207 -16.77 8.53 -3.18
C LEU A 207 -17.83 9.64 -3.14
N ALA A 208 -18.10 10.31 -4.28
CA ALA A 208 -19.19 11.27 -4.40
C ALA A 208 -20.53 10.65 -3.99
N GLY A 209 -20.86 9.48 -4.54
CA GLY A 209 -22.12 8.79 -4.24
C GLY A 209 -22.19 8.19 -2.82
N VAL A 210 -21.05 7.74 -2.27
CA VAL A 210 -21.03 7.16 -0.91
C VAL A 210 -21.07 8.23 0.17
N LEU A 211 -20.42 9.37 -0.08
CA LEU A 211 -20.35 10.50 0.87
C LEU A 211 -21.50 11.50 0.68
N ASP A 212 -22.34 11.29 -0.33
CA ASP A 212 -23.47 12.19 -0.70
C ASP A 212 -23.00 13.63 -0.95
N VAL A 213 -21.93 13.77 -1.74
CA VAL A 213 -21.34 15.06 -2.10
C VAL A 213 -21.24 15.21 -3.61
N ALA A 214 -21.61 16.38 -4.14
CA ALA A 214 -21.47 16.72 -5.54
C ALA A 214 -20.06 17.31 -5.78
N ASP A 215 -19.12 16.45 -6.20
CA ASP A 215 -17.77 16.86 -6.58
C ASP A 215 -17.25 15.91 -7.67
N GLU A 216 -16.97 16.46 -8.86
CA GLU A 216 -16.47 15.68 -10.01
C GLU A 216 -15.16 14.95 -9.73
N ARG A 217 -14.31 15.48 -8.84
CA ARG A 217 -13.04 14.83 -8.42
C ARG A 217 -13.28 13.51 -7.68
N LEU A 218 -14.46 13.36 -7.06
CA LEU A 218 -14.86 12.18 -6.29
C LEU A 218 -15.69 11.18 -7.09
N ASP A 219 -16.03 11.51 -8.35
CA ASP A 219 -16.95 10.70 -9.16
C ASP A 219 -16.27 9.60 -9.98
N SER A 220 -14.95 9.47 -9.91
CA SER A 220 -14.23 8.38 -10.57
C SER A 220 -14.66 7.02 -9.99
N GLY A 221 -14.92 6.07 -10.89
CA GLY A 221 -15.46 4.77 -10.55
C GLY A 221 -14.39 3.68 -10.47
N ARG A 222 -14.83 2.51 -9.99
CA ARG A 222 -14.04 1.29 -9.81
C ARG A 222 -13.17 0.89 -11.02
N GLU A 223 -13.73 0.97 -12.25
CA GLU A 223 -13.01 0.50 -13.43
C GLU A 223 -11.80 1.37 -13.72
N THR A 224 -11.96 2.70 -13.69
CA THR A 224 -10.86 3.65 -13.86
C THR A 224 -9.75 3.41 -12.85
N TYR A 225 -10.09 3.31 -11.58
CA TYR A 225 -9.12 3.07 -10.50
C TYR A 225 -8.40 1.72 -10.65
N ARG A 226 -9.15 0.70 -11.06
CA ARG A 226 -8.60 -0.63 -11.28
C ARG A 226 -7.61 -0.66 -12.44
N GLU A 227 -7.99 -0.09 -13.57
CA GLU A 227 -7.14 -0.05 -14.76
C GLU A 227 -5.85 0.70 -14.49
N GLU A 228 -5.95 1.89 -13.92
CA GLU A 228 -4.81 2.71 -13.55
C GLU A 228 -3.85 1.98 -12.59
N LEU A 229 -4.38 1.41 -11.49
CA LEU A 229 -3.55 0.66 -10.54
C LEU A 229 -2.86 -0.55 -11.20
N LEU A 230 -3.58 -1.30 -12.03
CA LEU A 230 -2.99 -2.46 -12.72
C LEU A 230 -1.94 -2.05 -13.75
N ASP A 231 -2.10 -0.90 -14.40
CA ASP A 231 -1.11 -0.37 -15.35
C ASP A 231 0.15 0.13 -14.62
N LEU A 232 0.00 0.79 -13.46
CA LEU A 232 1.13 1.12 -12.60
C LEU A 232 1.88 -0.14 -12.15
N ILE A 233 1.16 -1.17 -11.69
CA ILE A 233 1.76 -2.45 -11.27
C ILE A 233 2.54 -3.11 -12.40
N ARG A 234 2.00 -3.14 -13.64
CA ARG A 234 2.67 -3.75 -14.80
C ARG A 234 3.97 -3.06 -15.17
N ALA A 235 4.05 -1.77 -14.94
CA ALA A 235 5.18 -0.93 -15.34
C ALA A 235 6.34 -0.91 -14.35
N VAL A 236 6.21 -1.50 -13.15
CA VAL A 236 7.30 -1.62 -12.16
C VAL A 236 8.41 -2.55 -12.65
N ARG A 237 9.68 -2.12 -12.42
CA ARG A 237 10.89 -2.87 -12.80
C ARG A 237 11.84 -3.11 -11.64
#